data_8b21848946c52fc72401329740d22cdf
#
_entry.id   8b21848946c52fc72401329740d22cdf
#
_cell.length_a   1.000
_cell.length_b   1.000
_cell.length_c   1.000
_cell.angle_alpha   90.00
_cell.angle_beta   90.00
_cell.angle_gamma   90.00
#
_symmetry.space_group_name_H-M   'P 1'
#
loop_
_entity.id
_entity.type
_entity.pdbx_description
1 polymer ?
#
loop_
_entity_poly.entity_id
_entity_poly.type
_entity_poly.pdbx_seq_one_letter_code
_entity_poly.pdbx_strand_id
1 'polypeptide(L)'
;STKQEFRIEGLLGCRLGKERYHSIYAGMKYQHTSLKNNRSLYLLNRLKDFDGELGTLPSMERMEEAMDRDNSKWRKNNEDIITPKFQYQYDKWIKNGVFLALMTRFGFSNTNNRLHYISNQTDTTITDNKWAWETNMIFMLQNYEKGMSFRIAYFSSKNIAPLEQKLQLIDNSNPLYITLGNPDLKDMRFHTISSYYANRWGKTLFNTSMNMYVTQNAIAMGTVYDRTTGKTTAKPENVNGNWSIDFNSEVDFPLVKSDKWRLKVKPSYKYMHNVDLNGSINGDGYNTAEIVKATRSVVNTHNIGNGLRLTWRASDKMETSLKGDITYRHSTGNRENFATINVTDFNYGFATQIELPWNMQLATDLTMYQRRGYSSSDMNTDELLWNARLTKRFFKGNLLLQFDALDLPG
;
A
#
# COMPACT_ATOMS: atom_id res chain seq x y z
N SER A 1 -17.21 -14.63 3.40
CA SER A 1 -17.48 -13.33 4.03
C SER A 1 -18.39 -12.48 3.15
N THR A 2 -19.29 -11.73 3.76
CA THR A 2 -20.17 -10.79 3.06
C THR A 2 -20.01 -9.41 3.66
N LYS A 3 -19.73 -8.41 2.80
CA LYS A 3 -19.63 -6.99 3.18
C LYS A 3 -20.78 -6.22 2.54
N GLN A 4 -21.46 -5.41 3.33
CA GLN A 4 -22.43 -4.42 2.88
C GLN A 4 -21.96 -3.05 3.35
N GLU A 5 -21.99 -2.06 2.47
CA GLU A 5 -21.57 -0.71 2.78
C GLU A 5 -22.56 0.29 2.20
N PHE A 6 -22.96 1.24 3.02
CA PHE A 6 -23.79 2.37 2.63
C PHE A 6 -23.08 3.66 3.05
N ARG A 7 -23.00 4.62 2.16
CA ARG A 7 -22.38 5.93 2.41
C ARG A 7 -23.24 7.04 1.83
N ILE A 8 -23.44 8.08 2.62
CA ILE A 8 -24.02 9.35 2.18
C ILE A 8 -23.16 10.50 2.67
N GLU A 9 -22.96 11.51 1.83
CA GLU A 9 -22.17 12.69 2.16
C GLU A 9 -22.84 13.93 1.55
N GLY A 10 -23.02 14.96 2.35
CA GLY A 10 -23.49 16.27 1.94
C GLY A 10 -22.52 17.35 2.37
N LEU A 11 -22.26 18.32 1.50
CA LEU A 11 -21.40 19.47 1.75
C LEU A 11 -22.08 20.73 1.22
N LEU A 12 -22.29 21.71 2.09
CA LEU A 12 -22.78 23.03 1.74
C LEU A 12 -21.65 24.03 1.88
N GLY A 13 -21.55 24.96 0.94
CA GLY A 13 -20.49 25.95 0.95
C GLY A 13 -20.94 27.32 0.51
N CYS A 14 -20.26 28.33 1.01
CA CYS A 14 -20.43 29.72 0.57
C CYS A 14 -19.08 30.37 0.31
N ARG A 15 -19.07 31.32 -0.62
CA ARG A 15 -17.93 32.20 -0.89
C ARG A 15 -18.09 33.50 -0.16
N LEU A 16 -17.01 33.97 0.46
CA LEU A 16 -17.00 35.16 1.28
C LEU A 16 -16.24 36.30 0.59
N GLY A 17 -16.71 37.53 0.86
CA GLY A 17 -16.10 38.76 0.36
C GLY A 17 -16.44 39.11 -1.07
N LYS A 18 -16.19 40.34 -1.46
CA LYS A 18 -16.47 40.86 -2.82
C LYS A 18 -15.65 40.12 -3.90
N GLU A 19 -14.43 39.77 -3.57
CA GLU A 19 -13.48 39.11 -4.48
C GLU A 19 -13.61 37.60 -4.51
N ARG A 20 -14.42 37.02 -3.59
CA ARG A 20 -14.73 35.60 -3.51
C ARG A 20 -13.51 34.65 -3.40
N TYR A 21 -12.40 35.13 -2.83
CA TYR A 21 -11.18 34.34 -2.63
C TYR A 21 -11.32 33.33 -1.49
N HIS A 22 -12.24 33.55 -0.56
CA HIS A 22 -12.46 32.72 0.59
C HIS A 22 -13.72 31.88 0.42
N SER A 23 -13.63 30.61 0.71
CA SER A 23 -14.77 29.70 0.72
C SER A 23 -14.78 28.91 2.03
N ILE A 24 -15.97 28.77 2.58
CA ILE A 24 -16.21 27.95 3.77
C ILE A 24 -17.23 26.89 3.40
N TYR A 25 -16.96 25.68 3.84
CA TYR A 25 -17.85 24.54 3.64
C TYR A 25 -18.09 23.88 4.99
N ALA A 26 -19.34 23.46 5.21
CA ALA A 26 -19.74 22.61 6.31
C ALA A 26 -20.54 21.45 5.77
N GLY A 27 -20.37 20.29 6.33
CA GLY A 27 -21.07 19.10 5.86
C GLY A 27 -20.99 17.95 6.82
N MET A 28 -21.64 16.88 6.42
CA MET A 28 -21.69 15.65 7.19
C MET A 28 -21.55 14.45 6.27
N LYS A 29 -20.80 13.48 6.73
CA LYS A 29 -20.71 12.14 6.15
C LYS A 29 -21.29 11.14 7.13
N TYR A 30 -22.15 10.25 6.65
CA TYR A 30 -22.55 9.03 7.34
C TYR A 30 -22.10 7.83 6.53
N GLN A 31 -21.55 6.84 7.21
CA GLN A 31 -21.16 5.57 6.61
C GLN A 31 -21.59 4.43 7.54
N HIS A 32 -22.28 3.45 6.98
CA HIS A 32 -22.59 2.20 7.63
C HIS A 32 -21.87 1.06 6.92
N THR A 33 -21.22 0.20 7.69
CA THR A 33 -20.57 -1.01 7.17
C THR A 33 -21.03 -2.21 8.01
N SER A 34 -21.54 -3.24 7.35
CA SER A 34 -21.83 -4.53 7.97
C SER A 34 -20.98 -5.61 7.34
N LEU A 35 -20.18 -6.28 8.16
CA LEU A 35 -19.28 -7.35 7.73
C LEU A 35 -19.67 -8.63 8.47
N LYS A 36 -20.09 -9.65 7.72
CA LYS A 36 -20.26 -11.03 8.23
C LYS A 36 -19.08 -11.86 7.77
N ASN A 37 -18.42 -12.53 8.68
CA ASN A 37 -17.29 -13.41 8.38
C ASN A 37 -17.43 -14.69 9.22
N ASN A 38 -17.74 -15.78 8.55
CA ASN A 38 -17.88 -17.08 9.17
C ASN A 38 -16.72 -17.95 8.75
N ARG A 39 -16.10 -18.61 9.72
CA ARG A 39 -15.07 -19.63 9.52
C ARG A 39 -15.57 -20.92 10.15
N SER A 40 -15.80 -21.94 9.34
CA SER A 40 -16.13 -23.28 9.80
C SER A 40 -14.91 -24.18 9.56
N LEU A 41 -14.48 -24.88 10.59
CA LEU A 41 -13.41 -25.86 10.52
C LEU A 41 -14.05 -27.26 10.55
N TYR A 42 -13.58 -28.15 9.67
CA TYR A 42 -14.07 -29.51 9.55
C TYR A 42 -12.91 -30.47 9.72
N LEU A 43 -13.05 -31.42 10.67
CA LEU A 43 -12.08 -32.47 10.92
C LEU A 43 -12.57 -33.75 10.23
N LEU A 44 -12.20 -33.94 8.96
CA LEU A 44 -12.68 -35.06 8.14
C LEU A 44 -12.27 -36.43 8.71
N ASN A 45 -11.23 -36.52 9.54
CA ASN A 45 -10.82 -37.71 10.26
C ASN A 45 -11.85 -38.17 11.33
N ARG A 46 -12.84 -37.34 11.68
CA ARG A 46 -13.95 -37.73 12.55
C ARG A 46 -15.03 -38.51 11.84
N LEU A 47 -15.05 -38.44 10.50
CA LEU A 47 -16.02 -39.18 9.68
C LEU A 47 -15.55 -40.65 9.57
N LYS A 48 -16.33 -41.57 10.14
CA LYS A 48 -16.15 -43.00 9.92
C LYS A 48 -16.48 -43.30 8.46
N ASP A 49 -15.68 -44.14 7.82
CA ASP A 49 -15.89 -44.62 6.44
C ASP A 49 -15.92 -43.53 5.36
N PHE A 50 -15.21 -42.43 5.56
CA PHE A 50 -14.99 -41.46 4.49
C PHE A 50 -13.74 -41.83 3.70
N ASP A 51 -13.96 -42.53 2.59
CA ASP A 51 -12.92 -43.00 1.65
C ASP A 51 -12.87 -42.10 0.43
N GLY A 52 -12.99 -40.78 0.62
CA GLY A 52 -13.01 -39.81 -0.46
C GLY A 52 -11.66 -39.71 -1.17
N GLU A 53 -11.70 -39.72 -2.49
CA GLU A 53 -10.53 -39.40 -3.31
C GLU A 53 -10.00 -38.02 -2.96
N LEU A 54 -8.69 -37.81 -3.08
CA LEU A 54 -8.03 -36.53 -2.84
C LEU A 54 -8.72 -35.42 -3.67
N GLY A 55 -9.28 -34.42 -2.99
CA GLY A 55 -9.99 -33.29 -3.62
C GLY A 55 -11.53 -33.42 -3.63
N THR A 56 -12.10 -34.52 -3.14
CA THR A 56 -13.55 -34.65 -2.95
C THR A 56 -13.97 -34.23 -1.54
N LEU A 57 -15.10 -33.52 -1.43
CA LEU A 57 -15.71 -33.15 -0.14
C LEU A 57 -16.92 -34.05 0.15
N PRO A 58 -17.17 -34.40 1.44
CA PRO A 58 -18.38 -35.10 1.86
C PRO A 58 -19.64 -34.29 1.55
N SER A 59 -20.80 -34.96 1.62
CA SER A 59 -22.09 -34.24 1.57
C SER A 59 -22.21 -33.21 2.70
N MET A 60 -23.04 -32.18 2.53
CA MET A 60 -23.23 -31.13 3.53
C MET A 60 -23.64 -31.67 4.90
N GLU A 61 -24.48 -32.72 4.94
CA GLU A 61 -24.91 -33.37 6.18
C GLU A 61 -23.73 -34.03 6.91
N ARG A 62 -22.89 -34.74 6.19
CA ARG A 62 -21.67 -35.32 6.76
C ARG A 62 -20.62 -34.29 7.16
N MET A 63 -20.58 -33.17 6.45
CA MET A 63 -19.72 -32.04 6.85
C MET A 63 -20.12 -31.45 8.21
N GLU A 64 -21.44 -31.43 8.55
CA GLU A 64 -21.88 -30.98 9.87
C GLU A 64 -21.41 -31.91 11.00
N GLU A 65 -21.37 -33.23 10.76
CA GLU A 65 -20.80 -34.20 11.72
C GLU A 65 -19.29 -34.01 11.94
N ALA A 66 -18.59 -33.60 10.89
CA ALA A 66 -17.14 -33.34 10.93
C ALA A 66 -16.80 -31.95 11.49
N MET A 67 -17.81 -31.09 11.76
CA MET A 67 -17.55 -29.72 12.17
C MET A 67 -16.88 -29.67 13.54
N ASP A 68 -15.73 -29.02 13.57
CA ASP A 68 -15.06 -28.65 14.81
C ASP A 68 -15.66 -27.34 15.33
N ARG A 69 -16.67 -27.48 16.20
CA ARG A 69 -17.39 -26.35 16.77
C ARG A 69 -16.51 -25.49 17.65
N ASP A 70 -15.51 -26.07 18.32
CA ASP A 70 -14.59 -25.36 19.21
C ASP A 70 -13.71 -24.35 18.45
N ASN A 71 -13.37 -24.69 17.21
CA ASN A 71 -12.51 -23.90 16.35
C ASN A 71 -13.26 -23.21 15.20
N SER A 72 -14.59 -23.37 15.15
CA SER A 72 -15.47 -22.65 14.23
C SER A 72 -15.93 -21.33 14.83
N LYS A 73 -16.00 -20.28 14.01
CA LYS A 73 -16.28 -18.91 14.46
C LYS A 73 -17.24 -18.22 13.51
N TRP A 74 -18.21 -17.51 14.09
CA TRP A 74 -19.16 -16.66 13.37
C TRP A 74 -19.03 -15.23 13.89
N ARG A 75 -18.90 -14.29 12.99
CA ARG A 75 -18.66 -12.90 13.32
C ARG A 75 -19.56 -11.99 12.51
N LYS A 76 -20.19 -11.06 13.19
CA LYS A 76 -20.90 -9.95 12.55
C LYS A 76 -20.40 -8.65 13.17
N ASN A 77 -19.72 -7.83 12.36
CA ASN A 77 -19.26 -6.51 12.74
C ASN A 77 -20.14 -5.45 12.03
N ASN A 78 -20.75 -4.57 12.79
CA ASN A 78 -21.47 -3.41 12.30
C ASN A 78 -20.72 -2.16 12.75
N GLU A 79 -20.44 -1.28 11.82
CA GLU A 79 -19.76 -0.03 12.07
C GLU A 79 -20.56 1.13 11.50
N ASP A 80 -20.89 2.10 12.34
CA ASP A 80 -21.52 3.36 11.99
C ASP A 80 -20.56 4.51 12.24
N ILE A 81 -20.28 5.29 11.20
CA ILE A 81 -19.40 6.44 11.26
C ILE A 81 -20.17 7.70 10.88
N ILE A 82 -20.25 8.64 11.80
CA ILE A 82 -20.77 10.00 11.54
C ILE A 82 -19.59 10.95 11.59
N THR A 83 -19.38 11.73 10.52
CA THR A 83 -18.27 12.68 10.42
C THR A 83 -18.79 14.06 10.02
N PRO A 84 -19.08 14.96 10.96
CA PRO A 84 -19.16 16.39 10.64
C PRO A 84 -17.83 16.89 10.11
N LYS A 85 -17.88 17.68 9.06
CA LYS A 85 -16.73 18.22 8.36
C LYS A 85 -16.83 19.73 8.23
N PHE A 86 -15.70 20.36 8.42
CA PHE A 86 -15.52 21.79 8.15
C PHE A 86 -14.33 21.97 7.21
N GLN A 87 -14.50 22.77 6.18
CA GLN A 87 -13.42 23.08 5.23
C GLN A 87 -13.36 24.58 5.02
N TYR A 88 -12.17 25.13 5.12
CA TYR A 88 -11.83 26.45 4.65
C TYR A 88 -10.94 26.35 3.44
N GLN A 89 -11.21 27.19 2.44
CA GLN A 89 -10.42 27.29 1.23
C GLN A 89 -10.17 28.76 0.91
N TYR A 90 -8.93 29.05 0.61
CA TYR A 90 -8.50 30.34 0.05
C TYR A 90 -7.86 30.05 -1.30
N ASP A 91 -8.35 30.67 -2.36
CA ASP A 91 -7.79 30.57 -3.70
C ASP A 91 -7.79 31.93 -4.36
N LYS A 92 -6.63 32.29 -4.91
CA LYS A 92 -6.40 33.59 -5.54
C LYS A 92 -5.53 33.48 -6.77
N TRP A 93 -6.00 34.11 -7.83
CA TRP A 93 -5.16 34.43 -8.97
C TRP A 93 -4.40 35.73 -8.69
N ILE A 94 -3.08 35.66 -8.80
CA ILE A 94 -2.17 36.79 -8.68
C ILE A 94 -1.77 37.20 -10.10
N LYS A 95 -1.15 38.35 -10.28
CA LYS A 95 -0.65 38.80 -11.58
C LYS A 95 0.34 37.77 -12.17
N ASN A 96 0.51 37.78 -13.51
CA ASN A 96 1.46 36.95 -14.25
C ASN A 96 1.18 35.43 -14.14
N GLY A 97 -0.07 35.01 -14.20
CA GLY A 97 -0.46 33.61 -14.24
C GLY A 97 -0.17 32.82 -12.97
N VAL A 98 0.05 33.47 -11.84
CA VAL A 98 0.29 32.82 -10.56
C VAL A 98 -1.04 32.54 -9.85
N PHE A 99 -1.23 31.29 -9.46
CA PHE A 99 -2.35 30.81 -8.65
C PHE A 99 -1.86 30.33 -7.29
N LEU A 100 -2.49 30.81 -6.23
CA LEU A 100 -2.25 30.41 -4.84
C LEU A 100 -3.51 29.78 -4.29
N ALA A 101 -3.39 28.60 -3.67
CA ALA A 101 -4.47 28.00 -2.94
C ALA A 101 -4.01 27.46 -1.58
N LEU A 102 -4.85 27.64 -0.57
CA LEU A 102 -4.75 27.05 0.75
C LEU A 102 -6.08 26.37 1.06
N MET A 103 -6.04 25.09 1.36
CA MET A 103 -7.23 24.35 1.78
C MET A 103 -6.94 23.68 3.11
N THR A 104 -7.85 23.86 4.05
CA THR A 104 -7.81 23.18 5.34
C THR A 104 -9.15 22.51 5.59
N ARG A 105 -9.12 21.22 5.88
CA ARG A 105 -10.31 20.44 6.23
C ARG A 105 -10.11 19.77 7.59
N PHE A 106 -11.10 19.91 8.44
CA PHE A 106 -11.20 19.23 9.71
C PHE A 106 -12.47 18.36 9.72
N GLY A 107 -12.34 17.16 10.22
CA GLY A 107 -13.46 16.25 10.46
C GLY A 107 -13.39 15.71 11.90
N PHE A 108 -14.55 15.56 12.51
CA PHE A 108 -14.69 14.87 13.79
C PHE A 108 -15.56 13.62 13.56
N SER A 109 -14.91 12.47 13.50
CA SER A 109 -15.62 11.20 13.30
C SER A 109 -16.04 10.64 14.65
N ASN A 110 -17.34 10.36 14.81
CA ASN A 110 -17.83 9.43 15.82
C ASN A 110 -17.98 8.06 15.16
N THR A 111 -17.28 7.07 15.66
CA THR A 111 -17.40 5.68 15.20
C THR A 111 -18.02 4.84 16.29
N ASN A 112 -19.18 4.28 16.00
CA ASN A 112 -19.83 3.27 16.82
C ASN A 112 -19.63 1.92 16.14
N ASN A 113 -18.84 1.06 16.76
CA ASN A 113 -18.46 -0.24 16.23
C ASN A 113 -18.99 -1.34 17.16
N ARG A 114 -19.72 -2.30 16.61
CA ARG A 114 -20.36 -3.40 17.36
C ARG A 114 -20.01 -4.72 16.71
N LEU A 115 -19.28 -5.56 17.46
CA LEU A 115 -18.93 -6.93 17.07
C LEU A 115 -19.79 -7.93 17.87
N HIS A 116 -20.53 -8.77 17.19
CA HIS A 116 -21.11 -10.00 17.73
C HIS A 116 -20.22 -11.17 17.29
N TYR A 117 -19.65 -11.86 18.27
CA TYR A 117 -18.74 -12.98 18.09
C TYR A 117 -19.30 -14.22 18.74
N ILE A 118 -19.39 -15.31 17.99
CA ILE A 118 -19.87 -16.62 18.45
C ILE A 118 -18.82 -17.67 18.12
N SER A 119 -18.49 -18.46 19.12
CA SER A 119 -17.76 -19.72 19.04
C SER A 119 -18.42 -20.73 19.99
N ASN A 120 -17.98 -21.99 20.04
CA ASN A 120 -18.55 -22.98 20.96
C ASN A 120 -18.41 -22.59 22.44
N GLN A 121 -17.34 -21.84 22.77
CA GLN A 121 -17.05 -21.44 24.16
C GLN A 121 -17.51 -20.04 24.51
N THR A 122 -17.91 -19.22 23.53
CA THR A 122 -18.18 -17.81 23.75
C THR A 122 -19.23 -17.31 22.78
N ASP A 123 -20.29 -16.71 23.36
CA ASP A 123 -21.23 -15.86 22.64
C ASP A 123 -21.19 -14.48 23.29
N THR A 124 -20.63 -13.51 22.61
CA THR A 124 -20.41 -12.18 23.19
C THR A 124 -20.62 -11.08 22.18
N THR A 125 -21.04 -9.94 22.70
CA THR A 125 -21.15 -8.70 21.91
C THR A 125 -20.32 -7.62 22.60
N ILE A 126 -19.39 -7.04 21.87
CA ILE A 126 -18.66 -5.85 22.33
C ILE A 126 -19.01 -4.65 21.46
N THR A 127 -19.05 -3.50 22.11
CA THR A 127 -19.31 -2.22 21.45
C THR A 127 -18.23 -1.24 21.85
N ASP A 128 -17.72 -0.50 20.88
CA ASP A 128 -16.76 0.57 21.09
C ASP A 128 -17.28 1.85 20.41
N ASN A 129 -17.36 2.94 21.15
CA ASN A 129 -17.79 4.23 20.63
C ASN A 129 -16.67 5.24 20.85
N LYS A 130 -16.13 5.77 19.75
CA LYS A 130 -14.96 6.64 19.79
C LYS A 130 -15.08 7.86 18.90
N TRP A 131 -14.56 8.96 19.43
CA TRP A 131 -14.34 10.17 18.67
C TRP A 131 -12.92 10.23 18.14
N ALA A 132 -12.78 10.69 16.92
CA ALA A 132 -11.51 10.91 16.27
C ALA A 132 -11.57 12.22 15.47
N TRP A 133 -10.47 12.94 15.44
CA TRP A 133 -10.31 14.05 14.52
C TRP A 133 -9.46 13.63 13.31
N GLU A 134 -9.81 14.18 12.17
CA GLU A 134 -9.08 14.02 10.90
C GLU A 134 -8.75 15.41 10.39
N THR A 135 -7.59 15.57 9.78
CA THR A 135 -7.25 16.84 9.15
C THR A 135 -6.58 16.63 7.81
N ASN A 136 -6.83 17.57 6.92
CA ASN A 136 -6.20 17.66 5.62
C ASN A 136 -5.88 19.13 5.37
N MET A 137 -4.60 19.45 5.23
CA MET A 137 -4.11 20.79 4.91
C MET A 137 -3.33 20.72 3.60
N ILE A 138 -3.66 21.57 2.66
CA ILE A 138 -2.98 21.63 1.36
C ILE A 138 -2.65 23.09 1.08
N PHE A 139 -1.39 23.34 0.80
CA PHE A 139 -0.91 24.58 0.21
C PHE A 139 -0.47 24.29 -1.22
N MET A 140 -0.86 25.15 -2.17
CA MET A 140 -0.51 25.03 -3.57
C MET A 140 -0.13 26.40 -4.13
N LEU A 141 0.97 26.43 -4.87
CA LEU A 141 1.43 27.57 -5.63
C LEU A 141 1.72 27.10 -7.06
N GLN A 142 1.08 27.71 -8.05
CA GLN A 142 1.27 27.40 -9.45
C GLN A 142 1.58 28.67 -10.23
N ASN A 143 2.48 28.56 -11.19
CA ASN A 143 2.70 29.60 -12.19
C ASN A 143 2.51 28.96 -13.57
N TYR A 144 1.36 29.21 -14.18
CA TYR A 144 0.98 28.59 -15.43
C TYR A 144 1.81 29.09 -16.62
N GLU A 145 2.27 30.35 -16.58
CA GLU A 145 3.12 30.93 -17.64
C GLU A 145 4.51 30.28 -17.65
N LYS A 146 5.06 29.98 -16.45
CA LYS A 146 6.37 29.36 -16.29
C LYS A 146 6.32 27.83 -16.21
N GLY A 147 5.12 27.22 -16.20
CA GLY A 147 4.96 25.77 -16.01
C GLY A 147 5.47 25.26 -14.65
N MET A 148 5.37 26.14 -13.61
CA MET A 148 5.81 25.80 -12.26
C MET A 148 4.62 25.39 -11.40
N SER A 149 4.77 24.31 -10.62
CA SER A 149 3.81 23.86 -9.63
C SER A 149 4.54 23.46 -8.35
N PHE A 150 4.09 23.99 -7.22
CA PHE A 150 4.52 23.59 -5.90
C PHE A 150 3.30 23.24 -5.06
N ARG A 151 3.37 22.11 -4.37
CA ARG A 151 2.33 21.65 -3.45
C ARG A 151 2.98 21.06 -2.21
N ILE A 152 2.45 21.42 -1.03
CA ILE A 152 2.71 20.70 0.21
C ILE A 152 1.37 20.35 0.85
N ALA A 153 1.28 19.13 1.38
CA ALA A 153 0.07 18.64 2.01
C ALA A 153 0.39 17.88 3.29
N TYR A 154 -0.46 18.04 4.28
CA TYR A 154 -0.46 17.25 5.51
C TYR A 154 -1.81 16.58 5.68
N PHE A 155 -1.78 15.27 5.96
CA PHE A 155 -2.95 14.46 6.23
C PHE A 155 -2.78 13.75 7.57
N SER A 156 -3.84 13.72 8.37
CA SER A 156 -3.89 12.89 9.55
C SER A 156 -5.24 12.19 9.63
N SER A 157 -5.19 10.88 9.85
CA SER A 157 -6.37 10.04 10.00
C SER A 157 -6.17 9.03 11.13
N LYS A 158 -7.27 8.59 11.72
CA LYS A 158 -7.29 7.56 12.74
C LYS A 158 -7.86 6.27 12.17
N ASN A 159 -7.26 5.14 12.51
CA ASN A 159 -7.77 3.81 12.23
C ASN A 159 -8.07 3.10 13.55
N ILE A 160 -9.32 2.70 13.73
CA ILE A 160 -9.78 2.06 14.96
C ILE A 160 -9.23 0.64 15.02
N ALA A 161 -8.75 0.23 16.20
CA ALA A 161 -8.27 -1.12 16.42
C ALA A 161 -9.42 -2.13 16.23
N PRO A 162 -9.22 -3.22 15.47
CA PRO A 162 -10.25 -4.22 15.25
C PRO A 162 -10.79 -4.78 16.57
N LEU A 163 -12.10 -4.79 16.74
CA LEU A 163 -12.72 -5.27 17.98
C LEU A 163 -12.40 -6.73 18.28
N GLU A 164 -12.26 -7.54 17.24
CA GLU A 164 -11.88 -8.95 17.39
C GLU A 164 -10.51 -9.10 18.08
N GLN A 165 -9.57 -8.23 17.78
CA GLN A 165 -8.24 -8.25 18.40
C GLN A 165 -8.27 -7.78 19.87
N LYS A 166 -9.35 -7.13 20.29
CA LYS A 166 -9.57 -6.70 21.69
C LYS A 166 -10.26 -7.76 22.55
N LEU A 167 -10.88 -8.76 21.94
CA LEU A 167 -11.49 -9.85 22.70
C LEU A 167 -10.42 -10.67 23.42
N GLN A 168 -10.60 -10.91 24.70
CA GLN A 168 -9.74 -11.79 25.50
C GLN A 168 -10.01 -13.27 25.18
N LEU A 169 -9.75 -13.65 23.95
CA LEU A 169 -9.94 -15.00 23.45
C LEU A 169 -8.60 -15.64 23.16
N ILE A 170 -8.54 -16.95 23.35
CA ILE A 170 -7.44 -17.80 22.96
C ILE A 170 -7.87 -18.57 21.71
N ASP A 171 -7.26 -18.28 20.59
CA ASP A 171 -7.43 -19.06 19.36
C ASP A 171 -6.31 -20.09 19.27
N ASN A 172 -6.64 -21.34 19.56
CA ASN A 172 -5.76 -22.50 19.48
C ASN A 172 -6.18 -23.49 18.37
N SER A 173 -6.92 -23.02 17.38
CA SER A 173 -7.31 -23.82 16.20
C SER A 173 -6.11 -24.41 15.46
N ASN A 174 -4.96 -23.76 15.57
CA ASN A 174 -3.66 -24.33 15.23
C ASN A 174 -2.87 -24.54 16.53
N PRO A 175 -2.63 -25.77 16.99
CA PRO A 175 -1.97 -26.03 18.25
C PRO A 175 -0.50 -25.56 18.31
N LEU A 176 0.13 -25.30 17.16
CA LEU A 176 1.48 -24.74 17.06
C LEU A 176 1.49 -23.23 16.92
N TYR A 177 0.34 -22.59 16.68
CA TYR A 177 0.23 -21.14 16.53
C TYR A 177 -0.99 -20.62 17.27
N ILE A 178 -0.78 -20.10 18.46
CA ILE A 178 -1.82 -19.65 19.37
C ILE A 178 -1.93 -18.13 19.27
N THR A 179 -3.15 -17.64 19.06
CA THR A 179 -3.39 -16.19 19.01
C THR A 179 -4.20 -15.75 20.23
N LEU A 180 -3.73 -14.69 20.87
CA LEU A 180 -4.38 -14.05 22.02
C LEU A 180 -4.98 -12.71 21.60
N GLY A 181 -6.05 -12.29 22.27
CA GLY A 181 -6.58 -10.94 22.17
C GLY A 181 -5.90 -9.96 23.14
N ASN A 182 -6.07 -8.67 22.87
CA ASN A 182 -5.57 -7.57 23.72
C ASN A 182 -6.61 -6.48 23.89
N PRO A 183 -7.35 -6.42 25.02
CA PRO A 183 -8.37 -5.40 25.27
C PRO A 183 -7.80 -3.97 25.35
N ASP A 184 -6.51 -3.83 25.69
CA ASP A 184 -5.85 -2.53 25.87
C ASP A 184 -5.34 -1.91 24.56
N LEU A 185 -5.65 -2.51 23.41
CA LEU A 185 -5.26 -1.99 22.12
C LEU A 185 -5.78 -0.57 21.90
N LYS A 186 -4.84 0.31 21.60
CA LYS A 186 -5.09 1.70 21.20
C LYS A 186 -5.29 1.78 19.69
N ASP A 187 -6.05 2.76 19.26
CA ASP A 187 -6.25 3.03 17.85
C ASP A 187 -4.99 3.60 17.21
N MET A 188 -4.76 3.23 15.97
CA MET A 188 -3.65 3.74 15.17
C MET A 188 -3.96 5.14 14.66
N ARG A 189 -2.93 5.96 14.53
CA ARG A 189 -3.00 7.26 13.84
C ARG A 189 -1.92 7.36 12.79
N PHE A 190 -2.34 7.74 11.60
CA PHE A 190 -1.46 7.98 10.47
C PHE A 190 -1.25 9.47 10.26
N HIS A 191 -0.01 9.84 9.99
CA HIS A 191 0.39 11.18 9.58
C HIS A 191 1.14 11.06 8.26
N THR A 192 0.75 11.85 7.30
CA THR A 192 1.43 11.92 6.01
C THR A 192 1.74 13.37 5.68
N ILE A 193 2.99 13.65 5.36
CA ILE A 193 3.44 14.91 4.78
C ILE A 193 3.87 14.59 3.35
N SER A 194 3.26 15.28 2.38
CA SER A 194 3.60 15.15 0.96
C SER A 194 4.03 16.48 0.41
N SER A 195 5.12 16.51 -0.34
CA SER A 195 5.52 17.68 -1.12
C SER A 195 5.74 17.28 -2.57
N TYR A 196 5.42 18.20 -3.45
CA TYR A 196 5.63 18.06 -4.89
C TYR A 196 6.08 19.38 -5.46
N TYR A 197 7.10 19.35 -6.29
CA TYR A 197 7.54 20.49 -7.08
C TYR A 197 7.76 20.05 -8.52
N ALA A 198 7.26 20.83 -9.46
CA ALA A 198 7.53 20.67 -10.88
C ALA A 198 7.84 22.02 -11.49
N ASN A 199 8.71 22.02 -12.48
CA ASN A 199 9.01 23.22 -13.25
C ASN A 199 9.47 22.87 -14.67
N ARG A 200 9.31 23.83 -15.55
CA ARG A 200 9.81 23.75 -16.93
C ARG A 200 10.77 24.91 -17.18
N TRP A 201 12.01 24.57 -17.52
CA TRP A 201 13.03 25.53 -17.92
C TRP A 201 13.33 25.36 -19.42
N GLY A 202 12.63 26.15 -20.25
CA GLY A 202 12.67 25.96 -21.70
C GLY A 202 12.17 24.56 -22.10
N LYS A 203 13.06 23.71 -22.61
CA LYS A 203 12.74 22.32 -23.00
C LYS A 203 13.03 21.29 -21.91
N THR A 204 13.61 21.70 -20.79
CA THR A 204 13.89 20.84 -19.65
C THR A 204 12.69 20.75 -18.73
N LEU A 205 12.30 19.53 -18.40
CA LEU A 205 11.25 19.22 -17.43
C LEU A 205 11.90 18.72 -16.16
N PHE A 206 11.51 19.26 -15.03
CA PHE A 206 11.91 18.81 -13.71
C PHE A 206 10.69 18.58 -12.85
N ASN A 207 10.65 17.46 -12.17
CA ASN A 207 9.71 17.24 -11.09
C ASN A 207 10.38 16.48 -9.94
N THR A 208 9.91 16.73 -8.73
CA THR A 208 10.36 16.05 -7.53
C THR A 208 9.22 15.92 -6.54
N SER A 209 9.22 14.83 -5.79
CA SER A 209 8.28 14.59 -4.71
C SER A 209 8.98 14.00 -3.50
N MET A 210 8.50 14.38 -2.33
CA MET A 210 8.92 13.80 -1.06
C MET A 210 7.68 13.49 -0.24
N ASN A 211 7.58 12.27 0.28
CA ASN A 211 6.51 11.86 1.17
C ASN A 211 7.11 11.30 2.46
N MET A 212 6.57 11.71 3.58
CA MET A 212 6.91 11.19 4.89
C MET A 212 5.65 10.60 5.53
N TYR A 213 5.78 9.39 6.05
CA TYR A 213 4.71 8.64 6.71
C TYR A 213 5.15 8.33 8.14
N VAL A 214 4.27 8.59 9.09
CA VAL A 214 4.48 8.26 10.50
C VAL A 214 3.23 7.56 11.02
N THR A 215 3.42 6.42 11.69
CA THR A 215 2.33 5.68 12.32
C THR A 215 2.51 5.69 13.84
N GLN A 216 1.54 6.28 14.53
CA GLN A 216 1.44 6.21 15.98
C GLN A 216 0.56 5.02 16.38
N ASN A 217 0.95 4.33 17.46
CA ASN A 217 0.25 3.15 17.97
C ASN A 217 -0.01 2.10 16.89
N ALA A 218 0.94 1.86 16.00
CA ALA A 218 0.83 0.78 15.01
C ALA A 218 0.54 -0.54 15.76
N ILE A 219 -0.34 -1.38 15.20
CA ILE A 219 -0.62 -2.69 15.77
C ILE A 219 0.32 -3.69 15.13
N ALA A 220 1.21 -4.26 15.94
CA ALA A 220 2.10 -5.34 15.58
C ALA A 220 1.64 -6.63 16.25
N MET A 221 1.83 -7.77 15.59
CA MET A 221 1.66 -9.08 16.23
C MET A 221 2.94 -9.42 16.98
N GLY A 222 2.94 -9.18 18.30
CA GLY A 222 3.99 -9.63 19.18
C GLY A 222 4.03 -11.15 19.18
N THR A 223 5.12 -11.75 18.66
CA THR A 223 5.27 -13.20 18.55
C THR A 223 6.36 -13.69 19.47
N VAL A 224 6.08 -14.78 20.18
CA VAL A 224 7.05 -15.48 21.00
C VAL A 224 7.09 -16.94 20.57
N TYR A 225 8.27 -17.41 20.19
CA TYR A 225 8.51 -18.78 19.80
C TYR A 225 9.14 -19.57 20.96
N ASP A 226 8.49 -20.66 21.35
CA ASP A 226 9.04 -21.61 22.34
C ASP A 226 9.85 -22.70 21.62
N ARG A 227 11.14 -22.70 21.84
CA ARG A 227 12.07 -23.64 21.21
C ARG A 227 11.91 -25.07 21.70
N THR A 228 11.32 -25.27 22.88
CA THR A 228 11.13 -26.60 23.48
C THR A 228 9.91 -27.29 22.90
N THR A 229 8.80 -26.57 22.77
CA THR A 229 7.54 -27.13 22.30
C THR A 229 7.28 -26.87 20.81
N GLY A 230 8.05 -25.99 20.16
CA GLY A 230 7.84 -25.55 18.79
C GLY A 230 6.61 -24.66 18.60
N LYS A 231 5.99 -24.20 19.70
CA LYS A 231 4.78 -23.36 19.65
C LYS A 231 5.13 -21.89 19.47
N THR A 232 4.33 -21.21 18.69
CA THR A 232 4.34 -19.74 18.58
C THR A 232 3.10 -19.17 19.25
N THR A 233 3.28 -18.25 20.18
CA THR A 233 2.20 -17.44 20.75
C THR A 233 2.25 -16.05 20.16
N ALA A 234 1.12 -15.59 19.63
CA ALA A 234 0.98 -14.27 19.01
C ALA A 234 -0.07 -13.42 19.74
N LYS A 235 0.23 -12.16 20.00
CA LYS A 235 -0.67 -11.18 20.61
C LYS A 235 -0.55 -9.85 19.91
N PRO A 236 -1.66 -9.19 19.52
CA PRO A 236 -1.61 -7.86 18.98
C PRO A 236 -1.24 -6.83 20.06
N GLU A 237 -0.25 -6.00 19.79
CA GLU A 237 0.24 -4.96 20.68
C GLU A 237 0.52 -3.66 19.93
N ASN A 238 0.43 -2.52 20.61
CA ASN A 238 0.77 -1.26 20.00
C ASN A 238 2.27 -0.99 20.07
N VAL A 239 2.82 -0.59 18.94
CA VAL A 239 4.21 -0.14 18.81
C VAL A 239 4.28 1.26 18.23
N ASN A 240 5.29 2.01 18.66
CA ASN A 240 5.61 3.33 18.13
C ASN A 240 7.01 3.33 17.52
N GLY A 241 7.22 4.23 16.57
CA GLY A 241 8.50 4.39 15.89
C GLY A 241 8.47 3.98 14.42
N ASN A 242 7.34 3.50 13.91
CA ASN A 242 7.19 3.21 12.47
C ASN A 242 7.10 4.51 11.68
N TRP A 243 8.07 4.72 10.79
CA TRP A 243 8.06 5.84 9.86
C TRP A 243 8.86 5.54 8.60
N SER A 244 8.53 6.23 7.53
CA SER A 244 9.27 6.15 6.28
C SER A 244 9.30 7.50 5.57
N ILE A 245 10.30 7.67 4.73
CA ILE A 245 10.43 8.80 3.81
C ILE A 245 10.73 8.27 2.41
N ASP A 246 9.98 8.78 1.42
CA ASP A 246 10.16 8.48 0.00
C ASP A 246 10.51 9.76 -0.73
N PHE A 247 11.62 9.77 -1.45
CA PHE A 247 12.04 10.83 -2.34
C PHE A 247 12.12 10.31 -3.76
N ASN A 248 11.49 11.00 -4.70
CA ASN A 248 11.57 10.69 -6.13
C ASN A 248 11.77 11.99 -6.90
N SER A 249 12.64 11.94 -7.88
CA SER A 249 12.85 13.08 -8.78
C SER A 249 12.97 12.60 -10.23
N GLU A 250 12.61 13.46 -11.16
CA GLU A 250 12.80 13.24 -12.58
C GLU A 250 13.29 14.52 -13.24
N VAL A 251 14.35 14.38 -14.01
CA VAL A 251 14.85 15.44 -14.90
C VAL A 251 14.85 14.88 -16.32
N ASP A 252 14.18 15.58 -17.24
CA ASP A 252 14.14 15.24 -18.66
C ASP A 252 14.60 16.46 -19.46
N PHE A 253 15.73 16.36 -20.14
CA PHE A 253 16.33 17.48 -20.85
C PHE A 253 16.94 17.09 -22.20
N PRO A 254 16.91 18.00 -23.17
CA PRO A 254 17.59 17.78 -24.45
C PRO A 254 19.10 17.88 -24.29
N LEU A 255 19.84 16.94 -24.87
CA LEU A 255 21.29 16.99 -24.94
C LEU A 255 21.80 17.90 -26.05
N VAL A 256 20.97 18.14 -27.08
CA VAL A 256 21.28 18.99 -28.22
C VAL A 256 20.12 19.96 -28.50
N LYS A 257 20.43 21.13 -29.09
CA LYS A 257 19.44 22.17 -29.40
C LYS A 257 18.28 21.69 -30.30
N SER A 258 18.55 20.72 -31.17
CA SER A 258 17.56 20.13 -32.10
C SER A 258 16.50 19.24 -31.41
N ASP A 259 16.65 18.95 -30.11
CA ASP A 259 15.77 18.06 -29.34
C ASP A 259 15.72 16.61 -29.83
N LYS A 260 16.65 16.25 -30.74
CA LYS A 260 16.74 14.87 -31.25
C LYS A 260 17.27 13.88 -30.22
N TRP A 261 18.03 14.34 -29.22
CA TRP A 261 18.55 13.56 -28.13
C TRP A 261 18.03 14.12 -26.82
N ARG A 262 17.37 13.27 -26.06
CA ARG A 262 16.89 13.60 -24.71
C ARG A 262 17.44 12.61 -23.70
N LEU A 263 17.84 13.13 -22.56
CA LEU A 263 18.23 12.32 -21.41
C LEU A 263 17.23 12.54 -20.28
N LYS A 264 16.71 11.44 -19.79
CA LYS A 264 15.84 11.39 -18.60
C LYS A 264 16.55 10.65 -17.48
N VAL A 265 16.62 11.27 -16.31
CA VAL A 265 17.24 10.73 -15.09
C VAL A 265 16.22 10.71 -13.99
N LYS A 266 16.09 9.57 -13.26
CA LYS A 266 15.09 9.35 -12.24
C LYS A 266 15.71 8.83 -10.93
N PRO A 267 16.41 9.67 -10.15
CA PRO A 267 16.89 9.28 -8.84
C PRO A 267 15.73 9.07 -7.87
N SER A 268 15.86 8.04 -7.05
CA SER A 268 14.91 7.74 -5.99
C SER A 268 15.63 7.28 -4.72
N TYR A 269 15.03 7.61 -3.58
CA TYR A 269 15.50 7.17 -2.28
C TYR A 269 14.31 6.89 -1.39
N LYS A 270 14.31 5.71 -0.76
CA LYS A 270 13.33 5.35 0.25
C LYS A 270 14.03 4.83 1.49
N TYR A 271 13.69 5.43 2.62
CA TYR A 271 14.08 4.94 3.94
C TYR A 271 12.86 4.46 4.71
N MET A 272 12.99 3.32 5.38
CA MET A 272 11.95 2.76 6.25
C MET A 272 12.57 2.38 7.59
N HIS A 273 11.97 2.87 8.66
CA HIS A 273 12.24 2.48 10.03
C HIS A 273 11.02 1.70 10.53
N ASN A 274 11.12 0.38 10.55
CA ASN A 274 10.06 -0.51 10.95
C ASN A 274 10.33 -1.07 12.34
N VAL A 275 9.33 -0.98 13.20
CA VAL A 275 9.35 -1.52 14.56
C VAL A 275 8.34 -2.65 14.64
N ASP A 276 8.79 -3.78 15.16
CA ASP A 276 7.99 -4.98 15.39
C ASP A 276 8.32 -5.57 16.76
N LEU A 277 7.59 -6.60 17.16
CA LEU A 277 7.75 -7.29 18.44
C LEU A 277 8.00 -8.77 18.21
N ASN A 278 9.17 -9.24 18.60
CA ASN A 278 9.56 -10.64 18.45
C ASN A 278 10.31 -11.12 19.69
N GLY A 279 10.14 -12.37 20.04
CA GLY A 279 10.87 -12.99 21.15
C GLY A 279 11.00 -14.49 20.95
N SER A 280 11.92 -15.08 21.68
CA SER A 280 12.05 -16.53 21.82
C SER A 280 12.31 -16.89 23.27
N ILE A 281 11.77 -18.03 23.71
CA ILE A 281 11.98 -18.59 25.02
C ILE A 281 12.46 -20.06 24.92
N ASN A 282 13.14 -20.53 25.95
CA ASN A 282 13.49 -21.92 26.10
C ASN A 282 12.79 -22.41 27.37
N GLY A 283 11.84 -23.35 27.26
CA GLY A 283 11.17 -23.95 28.39
C GLY A 283 9.65 -23.98 28.33
N ASP A 284 9.01 -24.63 29.28
CA ASP A 284 7.58 -24.93 29.37
C ASP A 284 6.68 -23.69 29.63
N GLY A 285 7.06 -22.55 29.12
CA GLY A 285 6.49 -21.23 29.37
C GLY A 285 5.05 -21.00 28.92
N TYR A 286 4.18 -22.00 29.05
CA TYR A 286 2.74 -21.78 28.88
C TYR A 286 2.11 -21.39 30.21
N ASN A 287 2.59 -20.29 30.79
CA ASN A 287 1.84 -19.60 31.82
C ASN A 287 1.15 -18.42 31.15
N THR A 288 -0.17 -18.50 30.95
CA THR A 288 -1.00 -17.47 30.35
C THR A 288 -0.93 -16.12 31.10
N ALA A 289 -0.39 -16.10 32.30
CA ALA A 289 -0.18 -14.92 33.14
C ALA A 289 1.14 -14.17 32.79
N GLU A 290 2.15 -14.89 32.32
CA GLU A 290 3.41 -14.30 31.85
C GLU A 290 3.48 -14.39 30.33
N ILE A 291 2.62 -13.64 29.63
CA ILE A 291 2.85 -13.39 28.22
C ILE A 291 4.20 -12.74 28.11
N VAL A 292 5.15 -13.53 27.66
CA VAL A 292 6.53 -13.12 27.46
C VAL A 292 6.51 -11.80 26.73
N LYS A 293 7.12 -10.78 27.31
CA LYS A 293 7.25 -9.46 26.69
C LYS A 293 8.06 -9.64 25.40
N ALA A 294 7.37 -9.68 24.29
CA ALA A 294 8.03 -9.70 23.01
C ALA A 294 9.02 -8.53 22.94
N THR A 295 10.25 -8.82 22.54
CA THR A 295 11.31 -7.82 22.48
C THR A 295 11.10 -6.93 21.27
N ARG A 296 11.26 -5.63 21.46
CA ARG A 296 11.20 -4.67 20.36
C ARG A 296 12.32 -4.95 19.35
N SER A 297 11.90 -5.22 18.13
CA SER A 297 12.77 -5.43 16.98
C SER A 297 12.67 -4.21 16.04
N VAL A 298 13.80 -3.76 15.53
CA VAL A 298 13.89 -2.63 14.61
C VAL A 298 14.59 -3.09 13.34
N VAL A 299 13.99 -2.78 12.20
CA VAL A 299 14.60 -2.98 10.89
C VAL A 299 14.67 -1.65 10.16
N ASN A 300 15.88 -1.27 9.78
CA ASN A 300 16.14 -0.09 8.95
C ASN A 300 16.42 -0.55 7.52
N THR A 301 15.70 0.01 6.57
CA THR A 301 15.87 -0.31 5.15
C THR A 301 16.10 0.95 4.34
N HIS A 302 17.18 0.96 3.58
CA HIS A 302 17.49 1.97 2.58
C HIS A 302 17.32 1.36 1.19
N ASN A 303 16.53 2.00 0.34
CA ASN A 303 16.46 1.69 -1.08
C ASN A 303 16.95 2.92 -1.83
N ILE A 304 17.99 2.74 -2.63
CA ILE A 304 18.60 3.79 -3.48
C ILE A 304 18.40 3.35 -4.91
N GLY A 305 17.72 4.15 -5.69
CA GLY A 305 17.40 3.83 -7.07
C GLY A 305 17.80 4.94 -8.03
N ASN A 306 18.05 4.58 -9.27
CA ASN A 306 18.19 5.52 -10.38
C ASN A 306 17.71 4.87 -11.68
N GLY A 307 16.89 5.59 -12.44
CA GLY A 307 16.52 5.23 -13.80
C GLY A 307 17.15 6.18 -14.79
N LEU A 308 17.66 5.64 -15.89
CA LEU A 308 18.21 6.39 -17.01
C LEU A 308 17.50 6.02 -18.30
N ARG A 309 17.16 7.02 -19.10
CA ARG A 309 16.65 6.81 -20.46
C ARG A 309 17.26 7.84 -21.41
N LEU A 310 18.01 7.35 -22.38
CA LEU A 310 18.52 8.14 -23.47
C LEU A 310 17.66 7.88 -24.71
N THR A 311 16.93 8.89 -25.14
CA THR A 311 16.02 8.82 -26.30
C THR A 311 16.62 9.55 -27.48
N TRP A 312 16.68 8.85 -28.60
CA TRP A 312 17.08 9.40 -29.90
C TRP A 312 15.87 9.41 -30.85
N ARG A 313 15.48 10.60 -31.25
CA ARG A 313 14.45 10.82 -32.26
C ARG A 313 15.15 11.06 -33.59
N ALA A 314 15.31 9.99 -34.37
CA ALA A 314 15.96 10.03 -35.67
C ALA A 314 15.15 10.87 -36.68
N SER A 315 13.83 10.72 -36.63
CA SER A 315 12.84 11.46 -37.43
C SER A 315 11.51 11.49 -36.71
N ASP A 316 10.52 12.15 -37.28
CA ASP A 316 9.13 12.12 -36.77
C ASP A 316 8.50 10.71 -36.82
N LYS A 317 9.14 9.80 -37.58
CA LYS A 317 8.68 8.41 -37.76
C LYS A 317 9.48 7.37 -36.97
N MET A 318 10.58 7.76 -36.35
CA MET A 318 11.46 6.82 -35.66
C MET A 318 12.01 7.40 -34.38
N GLU A 319 11.72 6.72 -33.28
CA GLU A 319 12.27 7.00 -31.97
C GLU A 319 12.86 5.72 -31.36
N THR A 320 14.06 5.82 -30.82
CA THR A 320 14.76 4.73 -30.14
C THR A 320 15.24 5.21 -28.78
N SER A 321 15.07 4.40 -27.74
CA SER A 321 15.54 4.69 -26.39
C SER A 321 16.43 3.58 -25.88
N LEU A 322 17.58 3.94 -25.31
CA LEU A 322 18.31 3.10 -24.37
C LEU A 322 17.78 3.38 -22.97
N LYS A 323 17.56 2.33 -22.21
CA LYS A 323 17.02 2.45 -20.84
C LYS A 323 17.77 1.56 -19.87
N GLY A 324 17.75 1.94 -18.61
CA GLY A 324 18.27 1.14 -17.52
C GLY A 324 17.81 1.69 -16.19
N ASP A 325 17.47 0.78 -15.29
CA ASP A 325 17.11 1.10 -13.92
C ASP A 325 17.96 0.26 -12.98
N ILE A 326 18.35 0.83 -11.85
CA ILE A 326 19.06 0.14 -10.78
C ILE A 326 18.42 0.49 -9.45
N THR A 327 18.25 -0.50 -8.59
CA THR A 327 17.81 -0.32 -7.21
C THR A 327 18.70 -1.14 -6.29
N TYR A 328 19.39 -0.48 -5.39
CA TYR A 328 20.15 -1.09 -4.32
C TYR A 328 19.35 -1.02 -3.03
N ARG A 329 19.22 -2.16 -2.33
CA ARG A 329 18.56 -2.26 -1.03
C ARG A 329 19.56 -2.71 0.03
N HIS A 330 19.62 -1.92 1.09
CA HIS A 330 20.38 -2.24 2.29
C HIS A 330 19.43 -2.30 3.49
N SER A 331 19.35 -3.47 4.17
CA SER A 331 18.53 -3.62 5.37
C SER A 331 19.35 -4.17 6.53
N THR A 332 19.24 -3.49 7.68
CA THR A 332 19.86 -3.90 8.94
C THR A 332 18.78 -4.06 10.00
N GLY A 333 18.97 -4.97 10.92
CA GLY A 333 18.03 -5.19 12.03
C GLY A 333 18.77 -5.52 13.32
N ASN A 334 18.12 -5.26 14.46
CA ASN A 334 18.63 -5.60 15.79
C ASN A 334 18.06 -6.93 16.32
N ARG A 335 17.26 -7.63 15.49
CA ARG A 335 16.73 -8.95 15.85
C ARG A 335 17.87 -9.97 15.91
N GLU A 336 17.85 -10.86 16.90
CA GLU A 336 18.76 -12.01 16.94
C GLU A 336 18.73 -12.79 15.62
N ASN A 337 19.89 -13.09 15.06
CA ASN A 337 20.05 -13.79 13.78
C ASN A 337 19.51 -13.04 12.54
N PHE A 338 19.32 -11.73 12.62
CA PHE A 338 18.97 -10.95 11.44
C PHE A 338 20.20 -10.83 10.52
N ALA A 339 20.13 -11.45 9.36
CA ALA A 339 21.16 -11.27 8.33
C ALA A 339 21.00 -9.92 7.64
N THR A 340 22.06 -9.13 7.60
CA THR A 340 22.07 -7.88 6.81
C THR A 340 21.79 -8.20 5.34
N ILE A 341 20.83 -7.50 4.74
CA ILE A 341 20.42 -7.69 3.35
C ILE A 341 21.11 -6.62 2.51
N ASN A 342 21.85 -7.05 1.49
CA ASN A 342 22.48 -6.21 0.48
C ASN A 342 22.15 -6.78 -0.88
N VAL A 343 21.13 -6.23 -1.54
CA VAL A 343 20.66 -6.74 -2.84
C VAL A 343 20.59 -5.63 -3.85
N THR A 344 20.82 -5.98 -5.10
CA THR A 344 20.75 -5.07 -6.24
C THR A 344 19.86 -5.70 -7.32
N ASP A 345 18.79 -5.00 -7.67
CA ASP A 345 17.98 -5.30 -8.83
C ASP A 345 18.28 -4.26 -9.90
N PHE A 346 18.60 -4.70 -11.12
CA PHE A 346 18.86 -3.78 -12.23
C PHE A 346 18.38 -4.36 -13.55
N ASN A 347 18.04 -3.46 -14.44
CA ASN A 347 17.67 -3.81 -15.81
C ASN A 347 18.34 -2.85 -16.80
N TYR A 348 18.49 -3.30 -18.01
CA TYR A 348 18.94 -2.47 -19.13
C TYR A 348 18.41 -3.03 -20.44
N GLY A 349 18.22 -2.14 -21.39
CA GLY A 349 17.67 -2.55 -22.67
C GLY A 349 17.43 -1.40 -23.62
N PHE A 350 16.75 -1.70 -24.72
CA PHE A 350 16.32 -0.67 -25.64
C PHE A 350 14.85 -0.85 -26.02
N ALA A 351 14.23 0.26 -26.41
CA ALA A 351 12.91 0.30 -26.99
C ALA A 351 12.93 1.13 -28.26
N THR A 352 12.28 0.65 -29.31
CA THR A 352 12.20 1.34 -30.59
C THR A 352 10.78 1.39 -31.09
N GLN A 353 10.37 2.52 -31.62
CA GLN A 353 9.11 2.72 -32.29
C GLN A 353 9.36 3.31 -33.68
N ILE A 354 8.81 2.65 -34.70
CA ILE A 354 9.01 3.03 -36.11
C ILE A 354 7.66 3.04 -36.83
N GLU A 355 7.37 4.15 -37.51
CA GLU A 355 6.28 4.21 -38.48
C GLU A 355 6.75 3.62 -39.82
N LEU A 356 6.13 2.54 -40.22
CA LEU A 356 6.38 1.85 -41.48
C LEU A 356 5.44 2.38 -42.59
N PRO A 357 5.76 2.10 -43.86
CA PRO A 357 4.81 2.34 -44.94
C PRO A 357 3.42 1.71 -44.69
N TRP A 358 2.41 2.15 -45.42
CA TRP A 358 1.03 1.65 -45.39
C TRP A 358 0.31 1.82 -44.04
N ASN A 359 0.61 2.90 -43.29
CA ASN A 359 0.03 3.17 -41.97
C ASN A 359 0.24 2.06 -40.94
N MET A 360 1.40 1.43 -41.01
CA MET A 360 1.85 0.44 -40.03
C MET A 360 2.78 1.09 -38.99
N GLN A 361 2.78 0.56 -37.79
CA GLN A 361 3.68 0.96 -36.70
C GLN A 361 4.26 -0.28 -36.06
N LEU A 362 5.57 -0.35 -35.96
CA LEU A 362 6.30 -1.36 -35.19
C LEU A 362 6.84 -0.74 -33.91
N ALA A 363 6.51 -1.36 -32.78
CA ALA A 363 7.14 -1.05 -31.49
C ALA A 363 7.80 -2.32 -30.95
N THR A 364 9.02 -2.21 -30.45
CA THR A 364 9.73 -3.34 -29.85
C THR A 364 10.49 -2.90 -28.62
N ASP A 365 10.57 -3.77 -27.63
CA ASP A 365 11.23 -3.58 -26.35
C ASP A 365 11.99 -4.83 -25.97
N LEU A 366 13.30 -4.69 -25.85
CA LEU A 366 14.22 -5.74 -25.38
C LEU A 366 14.82 -5.29 -24.06
N THR A 367 14.64 -6.07 -22.99
CA THR A 367 15.11 -5.72 -21.66
C THR A 367 15.70 -6.94 -20.96
N MET A 368 16.93 -6.79 -20.46
CA MET A 368 17.59 -7.73 -19.58
C MET A 368 17.33 -7.33 -18.15
N TYR A 369 16.73 -8.22 -17.35
CA TYR A 369 16.52 -8.07 -15.92
C TYR A 369 17.53 -8.91 -15.16
N GLN A 370 18.12 -8.35 -14.13
CA GLN A 370 19.12 -9.02 -13.32
C GLN A 370 18.90 -8.74 -11.83
N ARG A 371 19.09 -9.77 -11.01
CA ARG A 371 18.97 -9.72 -9.56
C ARG A 371 20.22 -10.31 -8.94
N ARG A 372 20.81 -9.62 -7.96
CA ARG A 372 22.07 -10.00 -7.32
C ARG A 372 22.06 -9.75 -5.82
N GLY A 373 22.83 -10.57 -5.09
CA GLY A 373 23.05 -10.42 -3.65
C GLY A 373 21.95 -11.07 -2.77
N TYR A 374 21.02 -11.79 -3.37
CA TYR A 374 20.02 -12.54 -2.60
C TYR A 374 20.65 -13.78 -1.97
N SER A 375 20.22 -14.12 -0.76
CA SER A 375 20.73 -15.28 0.01
C SER A 375 20.38 -16.62 -0.64
N SER A 376 19.22 -16.72 -1.29
CA SER A 376 18.87 -17.89 -2.11
C SER A 376 19.44 -17.71 -3.53
N SER A 377 20.14 -18.74 -4.02
CA SER A 377 20.68 -18.78 -5.38
C SER A 377 19.61 -18.56 -6.44
N ASP A 378 18.43 -19.14 -6.24
CA ASP A 378 17.30 -19.12 -7.16
C ASP A 378 16.68 -17.73 -7.33
N MET A 379 16.99 -16.82 -6.41
CA MET A 379 16.57 -15.42 -6.48
C MET A 379 17.57 -14.53 -7.24
N ASN A 380 18.78 -15.02 -7.53
CA ASN A 380 19.79 -14.32 -8.33
C ASN A 380 19.59 -14.70 -9.80
N THR A 381 18.67 -14.05 -10.47
CA THR A 381 18.20 -14.40 -11.80
C THR A 381 18.73 -13.48 -12.90
N ASP A 382 18.74 -13.99 -14.10
CA ASP A 382 18.99 -13.28 -15.36
C ASP A 382 17.85 -13.62 -16.31
N GLU A 383 17.04 -12.62 -16.69
CA GLU A 383 15.87 -12.80 -17.50
C GLU A 383 15.88 -11.83 -18.68
N LEU A 384 15.87 -12.34 -19.89
CA LEU A 384 15.76 -11.55 -21.12
C LEU A 384 14.32 -11.55 -21.60
N LEU A 385 13.69 -10.39 -21.62
CA LEU A 385 12.35 -10.21 -22.15
C LEU A 385 12.40 -9.42 -23.45
N TRP A 386 11.83 -9.98 -24.51
CA TRP A 386 11.69 -9.32 -25.79
C TRP A 386 10.23 -9.30 -26.23
N ASN A 387 9.67 -8.11 -26.32
CA ASN A 387 8.30 -7.89 -26.77
C ASN A 387 8.29 -7.09 -28.07
N ALA A 388 7.36 -7.42 -28.97
CA ALA A 388 7.14 -6.68 -30.19
C ALA A 388 5.64 -6.48 -30.45
N ARG A 389 5.29 -5.34 -31.00
CA ARG A 389 3.92 -4.99 -31.38
C ARG A 389 3.90 -4.43 -32.78
N LEU A 390 3.09 -5.02 -33.64
CA LEU A 390 2.80 -4.51 -34.99
C LEU A 390 1.35 -4.01 -35.03
N THR A 391 1.19 -2.74 -35.37
CA THR A 391 -0.13 -2.12 -35.48
C THR A 391 -0.35 -1.63 -36.89
N LYS A 392 -1.54 -1.87 -37.44
CA LYS A 392 -1.95 -1.35 -38.74
C LYS A 392 -3.28 -0.66 -38.66
N ARG A 393 -3.35 0.55 -39.22
CA ARG A 393 -4.58 1.35 -39.28
C ARG A 393 -5.15 1.32 -40.70
N PHE A 394 -6.45 0.99 -40.80
CA PHE A 394 -7.22 0.95 -42.04
C PHE A 394 -8.32 2.02 -42.03
N PHE A 395 -8.84 2.35 -43.20
CA PHE A 395 -9.98 3.24 -43.37
C PHE A 395 -9.82 4.60 -42.64
N LYS A 396 -8.67 5.24 -42.82
CA LYS A 396 -8.30 6.51 -42.16
C LYS A 396 -8.32 6.43 -40.60
N GLY A 397 -8.09 5.23 -40.06
CA GLY A 397 -8.02 5.02 -38.62
C GLY A 397 -9.29 4.43 -37.98
N ASN A 398 -10.34 4.19 -38.75
CA ASN A 398 -11.60 3.62 -38.24
C ASN A 398 -11.48 2.13 -37.86
N LEU A 399 -10.50 1.41 -38.39
CA LEU A 399 -10.18 0.04 -38.01
C LEU A 399 -8.70 -0.06 -37.67
N LEU A 400 -8.40 -0.62 -36.49
CA LEU A 400 -7.06 -0.90 -36.01
C LEU A 400 -6.88 -2.39 -35.82
N LEU A 401 -5.88 -2.96 -36.51
CA LEU A 401 -5.39 -4.31 -36.23
C LEU A 401 -4.08 -4.22 -35.45
N GLN A 402 -3.98 -5.01 -34.39
CA GLN A 402 -2.79 -5.08 -33.53
C GLN A 402 -2.40 -6.54 -33.36
N PHE A 403 -1.12 -6.79 -33.53
CA PHE A 403 -0.49 -8.06 -33.26
C PHE A 403 0.58 -7.85 -32.20
N ASP A 404 0.46 -8.55 -31.07
CA ASP A 404 1.41 -8.53 -29.96
C ASP A 404 2.14 -9.87 -29.91
N ALA A 405 3.47 -9.82 -29.89
CA ALA A 405 4.34 -10.95 -29.61
C ALA A 405 5.05 -10.63 -28.27
N LEU A 406 4.83 -11.48 -27.29
CA LEU A 406 5.34 -11.31 -25.94
C LEU A 406 6.32 -12.41 -25.63
N ASP A 407 7.41 -12.05 -24.94
CA ASP A 407 8.44 -12.97 -24.46
C ASP A 407 9.00 -13.88 -25.59
N LEU A 408 9.45 -13.25 -26.67
CA LEU A 408 9.92 -13.95 -27.88
C LEU A 408 11.08 -14.94 -27.64
N PRO A 409 11.97 -14.81 -26.62
CA PRO A 409 12.99 -15.78 -26.32
C PRO A 409 12.54 -16.96 -25.46
N GLY A 410 11.34 -16.88 -24.85
CA GLY A 410 10.81 -17.84 -23.87
C GLY A 410 10.32 -19.16 -24.43
#